data_ba32c2009c66d61d5b0615e023866667
#
_entry.id   ba32c2009c66d61d5b0615e023866667
#
_cell.length_a   1.000
_cell.length_b   1.000
_cell.length_c   1.000
_cell.angle_alpha   90.00
_cell.angle_beta   90.00
_cell.angle_gamma   90.00
#
_symmetry.space_group_name_H-M   'P 1'
#
loop_
_entity.id
_entity.type
_entity.pdbx_description
1 polymer ?
#
loop_
_entity_poly.entity_id
_entity_poly.type
_entity_poly.pdbx_seq_one_letter_code
_entity_poly.pdbx_strand_id
1 'polypeptide(L)'
;MAVGLVLGPLLRHVGAHDATIWVETGSPCTVTIRRGSSSASAPTFSLGGHAFALIVLGNLEPGSSAPYTVELDGQQVWPLADSPYPPSLIRTVDADRPFRLLFGSCRSPASVKVKDPTGSGHDVLGAYARRMAGLATEDWPQALLMLGDQVYADATSPATREFISMRRDPTLAPYLEVADFEEYTRLYAEAWGDRDVRWLLSTVPSSMIFDDHDVLDDWNTSAAWRADMQATTWWNERITGAFMSYWIYQHLGNLAPSDLASDPMLQLVQAGPDAEAALREFAQTG
;
A
#
# COMPACT_ATOMS: atom_id res chain seq x y z
N MET A 1 -5.67 3.41 21.97
CA MET A 1 -6.67 2.90 20.98
C MET A 1 -6.56 1.39 20.96
N ALA A 2 -7.62 0.65 20.63
CA ALA A 2 -7.50 -0.80 20.48
C ALA A 2 -6.56 -1.11 19.30
N VAL A 3 -5.74 -2.16 19.46
CA VAL A 3 -4.87 -2.66 18.39
C VAL A 3 -5.77 -3.15 17.25
N GLY A 4 -5.63 -2.57 16.07
CA GLY A 4 -6.43 -2.91 14.89
C GLY A 4 -5.67 -2.64 13.59
N LEU A 5 -6.10 -3.27 12.50
CA LEU A 5 -5.56 -2.96 11.18
C LEU A 5 -6.05 -1.60 10.71
N VAL A 6 -5.13 -0.68 10.44
CA VAL A 6 -5.40 0.58 9.74
C VAL A 6 -5.54 0.29 8.25
N LEU A 7 -4.56 -0.41 7.67
CA LEU A 7 -4.53 -0.76 6.27
C LEU A 7 -3.95 -2.17 6.06
N GLY A 8 -4.31 -2.81 4.95
CA GLY A 8 -3.95 -4.19 4.67
C GLY A 8 -4.93 -5.22 5.27
N PRO A 9 -4.58 -6.53 5.26
CA PRO A 9 -3.32 -7.04 4.73
C PRO A 9 -3.21 -6.84 3.22
N LEU A 10 -2.00 -6.55 2.73
CA LEU A 10 -1.69 -6.56 1.32
C LEU A 10 -0.81 -7.77 1.03
N LEU A 11 -1.25 -8.65 0.14
CA LEU A 11 -0.43 -9.73 -0.39
C LEU A 11 0.52 -9.14 -1.43
N ARG A 12 1.82 -9.20 -1.15
CA ARG A 12 2.82 -8.54 -1.99
C ARG A 12 3.58 -9.56 -2.82
N HIS A 13 4.76 -9.94 -2.45
CA HIS A 13 5.48 -11.01 -3.12
C HIS A 13 4.84 -12.37 -2.86
N VAL A 14 4.75 -13.22 -3.89
CA VAL A 14 4.44 -14.65 -3.76
C VAL A 14 5.35 -15.45 -4.68
N GLY A 15 6.17 -16.28 -4.09
CA GLY A 15 7.05 -17.23 -4.77
C GLY A 15 6.45 -18.65 -4.84
N ALA A 16 7.29 -19.62 -5.15
CA ALA A 16 6.92 -21.03 -5.09
C ALA A 16 6.84 -21.53 -3.63
N HIS A 17 7.67 -20.98 -2.74
CA HIS A 17 7.84 -21.46 -1.38
C HIS A 17 7.59 -20.41 -0.29
N ASP A 18 7.22 -19.20 -0.66
CA ASP A 18 7.06 -18.09 0.27
C ASP A 18 6.02 -17.08 -0.20
N ALA A 19 5.61 -16.22 0.74
CA ALA A 19 4.76 -15.06 0.48
C ALA A 19 5.08 -13.94 1.47
N THR A 20 5.03 -12.69 1.00
CA THR A 20 5.19 -11.49 1.84
C THR A 20 3.84 -10.80 2.02
N ILE A 21 3.47 -10.52 3.25
CA ILE A 21 2.25 -9.80 3.61
C ILE A 21 2.64 -8.51 4.33
N TRP A 22 2.12 -7.40 3.84
CA TRP A 22 2.30 -6.07 4.41
C TRP A 22 1.05 -5.64 5.18
N VAL A 23 1.24 -4.98 6.34
CA VAL A 23 0.16 -4.40 7.15
C VAL A 23 0.58 -3.07 7.77
N GLU A 24 -0.40 -2.19 8.00
CA GLU A 24 -0.32 -1.03 8.89
C GLU A 24 -1.29 -1.22 10.05
N THR A 25 -0.84 -0.94 11.27
CA THR A 25 -1.62 -1.13 12.50
C THR A 25 -1.77 0.18 13.28
N GLY A 26 -2.84 0.29 14.07
CA GLY A 26 -3.14 1.51 14.85
C GLY A 26 -2.23 1.75 16.05
N SER A 27 -1.40 0.76 16.40
CA SER A 27 -0.39 0.86 17.47
C SER A 27 0.63 -0.27 17.32
N PRO A 28 1.85 -0.12 17.87
CA PRO A 28 2.85 -1.19 17.87
C PRO A 28 2.29 -2.49 18.48
N CYS A 29 2.54 -3.62 17.78
CA CYS A 29 2.08 -4.95 18.18
C CYS A 29 2.89 -6.05 17.48
N THR A 30 2.63 -7.30 17.82
CA THR A 30 3.13 -8.46 17.07
C THR A 30 2.08 -8.89 16.05
N VAL A 31 2.49 -8.92 14.77
CA VAL A 31 1.66 -9.42 13.68
C VAL A 31 1.99 -10.87 13.40
N THR A 32 0.97 -11.73 13.35
CA THR A 32 1.12 -13.16 13.01
C THR A 32 0.27 -13.49 11.79
N ILE A 33 0.88 -14.12 10.79
CA ILE A 33 0.20 -14.70 9.63
C ILE A 33 0.12 -16.20 9.81
N ARG A 34 -1.08 -16.78 9.58
CA ARG A 34 -1.27 -18.25 9.59
C ARG A 34 -1.90 -18.71 8.28
N ARG A 35 -1.35 -19.78 7.72
CA ARG A 35 -1.85 -20.47 6.52
C ARG A 35 -1.73 -21.97 6.70
N GLY A 36 -2.82 -22.65 7.03
CA GLY A 36 -2.78 -24.08 7.39
C GLY A 36 -1.88 -24.32 8.62
N SER A 37 -0.87 -25.17 8.47
CA SER A 37 0.14 -25.45 9.52
C SER A 37 1.31 -24.45 9.53
N SER A 38 1.45 -23.62 8.49
CA SER A 38 2.52 -22.63 8.39
C SER A 38 2.13 -21.34 9.13
N SER A 39 3.08 -20.76 9.87
CA SER A 39 2.90 -19.46 10.51
C SER A 39 4.21 -18.68 10.56
N ALA A 40 4.11 -17.38 10.53
CA ALA A 40 5.22 -16.45 10.73
C ALA A 40 4.74 -15.24 11.53
N SER A 41 5.62 -14.67 12.35
CA SER A 41 5.33 -13.50 13.17
C SER A 41 6.47 -12.51 13.12
N ALA A 42 6.15 -11.22 13.15
CA ALA A 42 7.11 -10.14 13.31
C ALA A 42 6.51 -9.03 14.17
N PRO A 43 7.33 -8.33 14.97
CA PRO A 43 6.89 -7.08 15.58
C PRO A 43 6.70 -6.03 14.50
N THR A 44 5.80 -5.09 14.74
CA THR A 44 5.74 -3.86 13.94
C THR A 44 6.95 -2.99 14.21
N PHE A 45 7.40 -2.27 13.20
CA PHE A 45 8.34 -1.15 13.34
C PHE A 45 7.61 0.19 13.20
N SER A 46 8.15 1.23 13.80
CA SER A 46 7.55 2.57 13.79
C SER A 46 8.22 3.47 12.77
N LEU A 47 7.41 4.24 12.05
CA LEU A 47 7.85 5.23 11.09
C LEU A 47 6.88 6.40 11.06
N GLY A 48 7.35 7.61 11.46
CA GLY A 48 6.52 8.81 11.48
C GLY A 48 5.27 8.67 12.36
N GLY A 49 5.35 7.95 13.49
CA GLY A 49 4.21 7.70 14.37
C GLY A 49 3.26 6.58 13.93
N HIS A 50 3.48 5.98 12.77
CA HIS A 50 2.74 4.83 12.24
C HIS A 50 3.45 3.51 12.54
N ALA A 51 2.70 2.41 12.59
CA ALA A 51 3.25 1.09 12.88
C ALA A 51 3.00 0.13 11.71
N PHE A 52 4.08 -0.40 11.15
CA PHE A 52 4.07 -1.26 9.96
C PHE A 52 4.72 -2.61 10.23
N ALA A 53 4.31 -3.62 9.46
CA ALA A 53 5.03 -4.88 9.40
C ALA A 53 5.00 -5.48 7.99
N LEU A 54 6.11 -6.14 7.62
CA LEU A 54 6.20 -7.04 6.48
C LEU A 54 6.54 -8.42 7.02
N ILE A 55 5.68 -9.39 6.76
CA ILE A 55 5.80 -10.75 7.28
C ILE A 55 6.07 -11.68 6.12
N VAL A 56 7.21 -12.36 6.13
CA VAL A 56 7.56 -13.40 5.16
C VAL A 56 7.13 -14.76 5.72
N LEU A 57 6.14 -15.36 5.08
CA LEU A 57 5.68 -16.72 5.37
C LEU A 57 6.40 -17.67 4.41
N GLY A 58 7.30 -18.49 4.95
CA GLY A 58 8.09 -19.45 4.19
C GLY A 58 7.59 -20.89 4.32
N ASN A 59 8.33 -21.83 3.71
CA ASN A 59 8.06 -23.26 3.71
C ASN A 59 6.69 -23.63 3.17
N LEU A 60 6.25 -22.93 2.13
CA LEU A 60 5.00 -23.22 1.44
C LEU A 60 5.22 -24.26 0.34
N GLU A 61 4.21 -25.09 0.09
CA GLU A 61 4.22 -26.03 -1.03
C GLU A 61 3.98 -25.29 -2.36
N PRO A 62 4.78 -25.54 -3.41
CA PRO A 62 4.55 -24.98 -4.74
C PRO A 62 3.17 -25.35 -5.30
N GLY A 63 2.57 -24.45 -6.07
CA GLY A 63 1.28 -24.67 -6.71
C GLY A 63 0.12 -24.90 -5.75
N SER A 64 0.31 -24.58 -4.45
CA SER A 64 -0.72 -24.74 -3.43
C SER A 64 -1.57 -23.50 -3.25
N SER A 65 -2.83 -23.69 -2.84
CA SER A 65 -3.77 -22.61 -2.55
C SER A 65 -4.45 -22.86 -1.21
N ALA A 66 -4.35 -21.92 -0.29
CA ALA A 66 -5.03 -22.02 1.00
C ALA A 66 -5.36 -20.63 1.57
N PRO A 67 -6.44 -20.53 2.37
CA PRO A 67 -6.76 -19.31 3.10
C PRO A 67 -5.72 -19.00 4.16
N TYR A 68 -5.60 -17.70 4.49
CA TYR A 68 -4.76 -17.25 5.58
C TYR A 68 -5.51 -16.29 6.50
N THR A 69 -4.99 -16.15 7.70
CA THR A 69 -5.47 -15.20 8.71
C THR A 69 -4.36 -14.28 9.17
N VAL A 70 -4.77 -13.10 9.66
CA VAL A 70 -3.87 -12.16 10.34
C VAL A 70 -4.33 -12.01 11.79
N GLU A 71 -3.38 -12.12 12.70
CA GLU A 71 -3.57 -11.88 14.13
C GLU A 71 -2.70 -10.70 14.57
N LEU A 72 -3.22 -9.87 15.47
CA LEU A 72 -2.47 -8.83 16.18
C LEU A 72 -2.46 -9.20 17.66
N ASP A 73 -1.28 -9.40 18.25
CA ASP A 73 -1.09 -9.87 19.63
C ASP A 73 -1.94 -11.10 19.98
N GLY A 74 -2.09 -12.02 19.01
CA GLY A 74 -2.87 -13.25 19.15
C GLY A 74 -4.38 -13.11 18.90
N GLN A 75 -4.89 -11.90 18.63
CA GLN A 75 -6.28 -11.68 18.27
C GLN A 75 -6.42 -11.65 16.75
N GLN A 76 -7.28 -12.51 16.19
CA GLN A 76 -7.55 -12.52 14.76
C GLN A 76 -8.30 -11.24 14.33
N VAL A 77 -7.75 -10.56 13.32
CA VAL A 77 -8.29 -9.33 12.75
C VAL A 77 -8.61 -9.45 11.24
N TRP A 78 -8.13 -10.51 10.59
CA TRP A 78 -8.42 -10.81 9.18
C TRP A 78 -8.67 -12.32 8.99
N PRO A 79 -9.68 -12.71 8.17
CA PRO A 79 -10.63 -11.86 7.45
C PRO A 79 -11.55 -11.07 8.40
N LEU A 80 -12.11 -9.97 7.89
CA LEU A 80 -13.11 -9.20 8.63
C LEU A 80 -14.35 -10.06 8.88
N ALA A 81 -14.91 -10.01 10.08
CA ALA A 81 -16.03 -10.85 10.49
C ALA A 81 -17.30 -10.65 9.62
N ASP A 82 -17.47 -9.45 9.07
CA ASP A 82 -18.61 -9.07 8.23
C ASP A 82 -18.25 -9.01 6.73
N SER A 83 -17.13 -9.61 6.31
CA SER A 83 -16.71 -9.61 4.91
C SER A 83 -17.71 -10.34 4.03
N PRO A 84 -18.21 -9.74 2.93
CA PRO A 84 -19.05 -10.43 1.96
C PRO A 84 -18.23 -11.28 0.99
N TYR A 85 -16.90 -11.19 1.08
CA TYR A 85 -15.96 -11.84 0.18
C TYR A 85 -15.55 -13.21 0.67
N PRO A 86 -15.16 -14.12 -0.23
CA PRO A 86 -14.54 -15.38 0.17
C PRO A 86 -13.22 -15.11 0.93
N PRO A 87 -12.71 -16.08 1.70
CA PRO A 87 -11.43 -15.95 2.39
C PRO A 87 -10.31 -15.56 1.43
N SER A 88 -9.43 -14.66 1.88
CA SER A 88 -8.22 -14.30 1.14
C SER A 88 -7.29 -15.51 1.05
N LEU A 89 -6.71 -15.74 -0.12
CA LEU A 89 -5.88 -16.91 -0.40
C LEU A 89 -4.43 -16.49 -0.66
N ILE A 90 -3.49 -17.27 -0.15
CA ILE A 90 -2.12 -17.30 -0.69
C ILE A 90 -2.07 -18.46 -1.68
N ARG A 91 -1.73 -18.17 -2.94
CA ARG A 91 -1.60 -19.12 -4.04
C ARG A 91 -0.18 -19.09 -4.54
N THR A 92 0.62 -20.06 -4.14
CA THR A 92 2.04 -20.15 -4.52
C THR A 92 2.21 -20.42 -6.01
N VAL A 93 3.30 -19.93 -6.56
CA VAL A 93 3.60 -20.06 -8.01
C VAL A 93 3.72 -21.54 -8.38
N ASP A 94 3.11 -21.87 -9.51
CA ASP A 94 3.21 -23.17 -10.19
C ASP A 94 3.72 -22.92 -11.62
N ALA A 95 4.93 -23.37 -11.89
CA ALA A 95 5.56 -23.14 -13.19
C ALA A 95 4.86 -23.87 -14.36
N ASP A 96 4.06 -24.89 -14.06
CA ASP A 96 3.37 -25.71 -15.06
C ASP A 96 1.97 -25.20 -15.39
N ARG A 97 1.52 -24.10 -14.73
CA ARG A 97 0.20 -23.51 -14.97
C ARG A 97 0.27 -22.18 -15.72
N PRO A 98 -0.78 -21.85 -16.49
CA PRO A 98 -0.89 -20.54 -17.10
C PRO A 98 -0.84 -19.42 -16.04
N PHE A 99 -0.05 -18.38 -16.32
CA PHE A 99 0.06 -17.20 -15.46
C PHE A 99 -0.83 -16.08 -15.99
N ARG A 100 -1.84 -15.67 -15.22
CA ARG A 100 -2.72 -14.55 -15.53
C ARG A 100 -2.24 -13.31 -14.80
N LEU A 101 -1.88 -12.30 -15.57
CA LEU A 101 -1.45 -11.01 -15.08
C LEU A 101 -2.52 -9.96 -15.33
N LEU A 102 -2.86 -9.19 -14.31
CA LEU A 102 -3.55 -7.91 -14.44
C LEU A 102 -2.54 -6.77 -14.37
N PHE A 103 -2.81 -5.71 -15.10
CA PHE A 103 -2.04 -4.47 -14.98
C PHE A 103 -2.93 -3.26 -15.27
N GLY A 104 -2.53 -2.13 -14.73
CA GLY A 104 -3.20 -0.84 -14.97
C GLY A 104 -2.50 0.29 -14.22
N SER A 105 -2.87 1.53 -14.54
CA SER A 105 -2.39 2.76 -13.92
C SER A 105 -3.55 3.73 -13.69
N CYS A 106 -3.26 4.90 -13.09
CA CYS A 106 -4.16 6.04 -13.05
C CYS A 106 -5.52 5.70 -12.40
N ARG A 107 -5.48 5.00 -11.27
CA ARG A 107 -6.70 4.65 -10.56
C ARG A 107 -7.19 5.82 -9.72
N SER A 108 -8.33 6.38 -10.07
CA SER A 108 -9.04 7.30 -9.18
C SER A 108 -9.99 6.53 -8.27
N PRO A 109 -9.81 6.55 -6.93
CA PRO A 109 -10.71 5.89 -5.99
C PRO A 109 -12.13 6.45 -6.09
N ALA A 110 -13.12 5.61 -5.76
CA ALA A 110 -14.53 6.03 -5.76
C ALA A 110 -14.81 7.19 -4.79
N SER A 111 -14.00 7.33 -3.73
CA SER A 111 -14.05 8.42 -2.74
C SER A 111 -13.65 9.78 -3.32
N VAL A 112 -12.82 9.80 -4.34
CA VAL A 112 -12.36 11.03 -5.02
C VAL A 112 -13.37 11.54 -6.04
N LYS A 113 -14.47 10.84 -6.30
CA LYS A 113 -15.51 11.30 -7.24
C LYS A 113 -16.04 12.68 -6.85
N VAL A 114 -15.34 13.70 -7.33
CA VAL A 114 -15.99 14.97 -7.68
C VAL A 114 -17.10 14.58 -8.66
N LYS A 115 -18.32 15.09 -8.46
CA LYS A 115 -19.44 14.89 -9.38
C LYS A 115 -18.97 15.29 -10.77
N ASP A 116 -18.44 14.33 -11.51
CA ASP A 116 -18.17 14.54 -12.92
C ASP A 116 -19.52 14.45 -13.65
N PRO A 117 -20.01 15.55 -14.18
CA PRO A 117 -21.24 15.57 -14.94
C PRO A 117 -21.20 14.70 -16.20
N THR A 118 -20.00 14.24 -16.61
CA THR A 118 -19.81 13.37 -17.77
C THR A 118 -19.92 11.87 -17.43
N GLY A 119 -20.07 11.53 -16.12
CA GLY A 119 -20.27 10.15 -15.68
C GLY A 119 -19.01 9.28 -15.83
N SER A 120 -17.83 9.90 -15.91
CA SER A 120 -16.58 9.17 -16.03
C SER A 120 -16.27 8.35 -14.79
N GLY A 121 -16.12 7.09 -15.02
CA GLY A 121 -15.27 6.22 -14.23
C GLY A 121 -15.90 5.59 -13.00
N HIS A 122 -16.28 4.33 -13.14
CA HIS A 122 -16.32 3.40 -12.01
C HIS A 122 -14.88 3.10 -11.58
N ASP A 123 -14.62 2.99 -10.28
CA ASP A 123 -13.37 2.41 -9.78
C ASP A 123 -13.24 0.99 -10.34
N VAL A 124 -12.34 0.83 -11.31
CA VAL A 124 -12.17 -0.44 -12.04
C VAL A 124 -11.63 -1.52 -11.12
N LEU A 125 -10.78 -1.16 -10.14
CA LEU A 125 -10.22 -2.12 -9.19
C LEU A 125 -11.31 -2.70 -8.28
N GLY A 126 -12.18 -1.85 -7.73
CA GLY A 126 -13.33 -2.28 -6.94
C GLY A 126 -14.34 -3.08 -7.77
N ALA A 127 -14.60 -2.66 -9.02
CA ALA A 127 -15.48 -3.41 -9.93
C ALA A 127 -14.90 -4.79 -10.26
N TYR A 128 -13.58 -4.88 -10.46
CA TYR A 128 -12.90 -6.14 -10.70
C TYR A 128 -12.94 -7.05 -9.46
N ALA A 129 -12.72 -6.51 -8.26
CA ALA A 129 -12.82 -7.26 -7.01
C ALA A 129 -14.19 -7.96 -6.89
N ARG A 130 -15.28 -7.21 -7.09
CA ARG A 130 -16.64 -7.77 -7.07
C ARG A 130 -16.85 -8.87 -8.12
N ARG A 131 -16.33 -8.67 -9.33
CA ARG A 131 -16.38 -9.70 -10.38
C ARG A 131 -15.58 -10.92 -9.99
N MET A 132 -14.35 -10.75 -9.51
CA MET A 132 -13.43 -11.83 -9.15
C MET A 132 -14.00 -12.72 -8.05
N ALA A 133 -14.70 -12.15 -7.08
CA ALA A 133 -15.32 -12.89 -5.99
C ALA A 133 -16.36 -13.93 -6.46
N GLY A 134 -16.96 -13.72 -7.64
CA GLY A 134 -17.90 -14.65 -8.26
C GLY A 134 -17.28 -15.66 -9.23
N LEU A 135 -15.96 -15.59 -9.46
CA LEU A 135 -15.27 -16.53 -10.34
C LEU A 135 -14.73 -17.72 -9.54
N ALA A 136 -14.47 -18.82 -10.25
CA ALA A 136 -13.71 -19.94 -9.71
C ALA A 136 -12.27 -19.49 -9.40
N THR A 137 -11.66 -20.01 -8.34
CA THR A 137 -10.33 -19.57 -7.87
C THR A 137 -9.21 -19.81 -8.87
N GLU A 138 -9.36 -20.80 -9.74
CA GLU A 138 -8.46 -21.08 -10.87
C GLU A 138 -8.50 -19.99 -11.96
N ASP A 139 -9.56 -19.19 -11.99
CA ASP A 139 -9.71 -18.06 -12.92
C ASP A 139 -9.21 -16.73 -12.34
N TRP A 140 -8.82 -16.72 -11.07
CA TRP A 140 -8.26 -15.53 -10.45
C TRP A 140 -6.85 -15.23 -10.99
N PRO A 141 -6.46 -13.95 -11.13
CA PRO A 141 -5.12 -13.59 -11.57
C PRO A 141 -4.07 -14.01 -10.53
N GLN A 142 -2.87 -14.31 -11.00
CA GLN A 142 -1.72 -14.65 -10.17
C GLN A 142 -0.94 -13.42 -9.73
N ALA A 143 -1.06 -12.31 -10.45
CA ALA A 143 -0.44 -11.04 -10.07
C ALA A 143 -1.23 -9.83 -10.59
N LEU A 144 -1.05 -8.71 -9.92
CA LEU A 144 -1.53 -7.39 -10.28
C LEU A 144 -0.34 -6.41 -10.33
N LEU A 145 -0.09 -5.81 -11.48
CA LEU A 145 0.88 -4.71 -11.63
C LEU A 145 0.14 -3.38 -11.64
N MET A 146 0.44 -2.54 -10.68
CA MET A 146 -0.10 -1.18 -10.54
C MET A 146 1.00 -0.21 -11.01
N LEU A 147 0.82 0.32 -12.24
CA LEU A 147 1.87 0.96 -13.02
C LEU A 147 1.85 2.49 -12.90
N GLY A 148 1.60 3.01 -11.72
CA GLY A 148 1.61 4.44 -11.42
C GLY A 148 0.26 4.97 -10.95
N ASP A 149 0.28 6.17 -10.39
CA ASP A 149 -0.86 6.89 -9.83
C ASP A 149 -1.66 6.04 -8.84
N GLN A 150 -0.96 5.56 -7.82
CA GLN A 150 -1.62 4.84 -6.73
C GLN A 150 -2.44 5.77 -5.88
N VAL A 151 -1.99 7.02 -5.76
CA VAL A 151 -2.63 8.11 -5.03
C VAL A 151 -2.49 9.40 -5.84
N TYR A 152 -3.37 10.38 -5.57
CA TYR A 152 -3.38 11.68 -6.23
C TYR A 152 -3.07 12.76 -5.19
N ALA A 153 -1.78 13.10 -5.05
CA ALA A 153 -1.32 14.09 -4.07
C ALA A 153 -1.76 15.52 -4.39
N ASP A 154 -2.03 15.80 -5.66
CA ASP A 154 -2.47 17.06 -6.24
C ASP A 154 -4.00 17.14 -6.47
N ALA A 155 -4.71 16.02 -6.40
CA ALA A 155 -6.16 15.96 -6.64
C ALA A 155 -6.89 15.24 -5.49
N THR A 156 -6.84 15.85 -4.31
CA THR A 156 -7.34 15.27 -3.05
C THR A 156 -8.87 15.21 -2.97
N SER A 157 -9.39 14.21 -2.26
CA SER A 157 -10.82 14.05 -1.97
C SER A 157 -11.34 15.11 -1.00
N PRO A 158 -12.67 15.32 -0.90
CA PRO A 158 -13.25 16.17 0.14
C PRO A 158 -12.84 15.77 1.56
N ALA A 159 -12.75 14.47 1.86
CA ALA A 159 -12.35 13.97 3.18
C ALA A 159 -10.86 14.24 3.48
N THR A 160 -10.00 14.07 2.49
CA THR A 160 -8.58 14.42 2.62
C THR A 160 -8.39 15.94 2.75
N ARG A 161 -9.15 16.77 2.02
CA ARG A 161 -9.13 18.23 2.15
C ARG A 161 -9.56 18.68 3.55
N GLU A 162 -10.56 18.05 4.12
CA GLU A 162 -10.97 18.31 5.50
C GLU A 162 -9.84 17.96 6.48
N PHE A 163 -9.21 16.81 6.33
CA PHE A 163 -8.06 16.39 7.13
C PHE A 163 -6.90 17.40 7.03
N ILE A 164 -6.54 17.84 5.84
CA ILE A 164 -5.51 18.87 5.60
C ILE A 164 -5.88 20.17 6.30
N SER A 165 -7.13 20.62 6.19
CA SER A 165 -7.60 21.87 6.79
C SER A 165 -7.59 21.86 8.33
N MET A 166 -7.67 20.68 8.96
CA MET A 166 -7.51 20.53 10.41
C MET A 166 -6.05 20.58 10.86
N ARG A 167 -5.08 20.29 9.97
CA ARG A 167 -3.65 20.23 10.28
C ARG A 167 -2.90 21.51 9.98
N ARG A 168 -3.27 22.23 8.94
CA ARG A 168 -2.57 23.45 8.49
C ARG A 168 -3.51 24.44 7.81
N ASP A 169 -3.03 25.65 7.60
CA ASP A 169 -3.78 26.69 6.90
C ASP A 169 -3.92 26.35 5.40
N PRO A 170 -5.12 26.04 4.90
CA PRO A 170 -5.33 25.67 3.51
C PRO A 170 -5.23 26.85 2.54
N THR A 171 -5.06 28.09 3.02
CA THR A 171 -4.83 29.26 2.16
C THR A 171 -3.36 29.46 1.78
N LEU A 172 -2.45 28.72 2.42
CA LEU A 172 -1.04 28.66 2.10
C LEU A 172 -0.72 27.50 1.19
N ALA A 173 0.15 27.70 0.19
CA ALA A 173 0.58 26.62 -0.70
C ALA A 173 1.22 25.45 0.08
N PRO A 174 1.01 24.23 -0.34
CA PRO A 174 0.32 23.75 -1.54
C PRO A 174 -1.22 23.67 -1.40
N TYR A 175 -1.83 24.55 -0.67
CA TYR A 175 -3.28 24.69 -0.49
C TYR A 175 -3.93 23.42 0.09
N LEU A 176 -4.82 22.79 -0.66
CA LEU A 176 -5.52 21.55 -0.30
C LEU A 176 -4.90 20.28 -0.94
N GLU A 177 -3.71 20.44 -1.53
CA GLU A 177 -2.90 19.31 -1.99
C GLU A 177 -2.03 18.78 -0.86
N VAL A 178 -1.51 17.58 -1.00
CA VAL A 178 -0.67 16.94 0.02
C VAL A 178 0.66 17.68 0.19
N ALA A 179 1.08 17.89 1.43
CA ALA A 179 2.31 18.61 1.75
C ALA A 179 3.39 17.74 2.42
N ASP A 180 3.03 16.68 3.13
CA ASP A 180 3.96 15.92 3.98
C ASP A 180 3.61 14.43 4.07
N PHE A 181 4.48 13.65 4.71
CA PHE A 181 4.32 12.21 4.88
C PHE A 181 2.99 11.82 5.55
N GLU A 182 2.56 12.53 6.59
CA GLU A 182 1.31 12.24 7.29
C GLU A 182 0.09 12.42 6.38
N GLU A 183 0.11 13.41 5.49
CA GLU A 183 -0.96 13.59 4.52
C GLU A 183 -0.94 12.52 3.43
N TYR A 184 0.25 11.97 3.08
CA TYR A 184 0.37 10.79 2.22
C TYR A 184 -0.21 9.54 2.86
N THR A 185 0.02 9.28 4.15
CA THR A 185 -0.56 8.10 4.80
C THR A 185 -2.08 8.12 4.73
N ARG A 186 -2.69 9.32 4.83
CA ARG A 186 -4.12 9.52 4.66
C ARG A 186 -4.59 9.15 3.25
N LEU A 187 -3.83 9.52 2.20
CA LEU A 187 -4.18 9.16 0.83
C LEU A 187 -4.17 7.63 0.63
N TYR A 188 -3.13 6.93 1.11
CA TYR A 188 -3.07 5.48 0.99
C TYR A 188 -4.19 4.79 1.77
N ALA A 189 -4.49 5.25 2.98
CA ALA A 189 -5.61 4.73 3.77
C ALA A 189 -6.94 4.89 3.02
N GLU A 190 -7.15 6.00 2.33
CA GLU A 190 -8.35 6.25 1.52
C GLU A 190 -8.35 5.41 0.24
N ALA A 191 -7.22 5.35 -0.48
CA ALA A 191 -7.13 4.65 -1.76
C ALA A 191 -7.29 3.13 -1.63
N TRP A 192 -6.69 2.53 -0.60
CA TRP A 192 -6.67 1.07 -0.44
C TRP A 192 -7.56 0.56 0.70
N GLY A 193 -8.14 1.46 1.51
CA GLY A 193 -9.05 1.12 2.61
C GLY A 193 -10.46 0.72 2.17
N ASP A 194 -10.84 0.99 0.90
CA ASP A 194 -12.11 0.53 0.34
C ASP A 194 -12.24 -0.99 0.47
N ARG A 195 -13.41 -1.47 0.88
CA ARG A 195 -13.67 -2.87 1.19
C ARG A 195 -13.37 -3.83 0.04
N ASP A 196 -13.72 -3.44 -1.17
CA ASP A 196 -13.56 -4.24 -2.38
C ASP A 196 -12.08 -4.34 -2.74
N VAL A 197 -11.41 -3.19 -2.73
CA VAL A 197 -9.98 -3.06 -3.05
C VAL A 197 -9.12 -3.74 -1.98
N ARG A 198 -9.44 -3.57 -0.72
CA ARG A 198 -8.74 -4.21 0.40
C ARG A 198 -8.77 -5.74 0.29
N TRP A 199 -9.95 -6.32 -0.04
CA TRP A 199 -10.03 -7.76 -0.28
C TRP A 199 -9.23 -8.19 -1.51
N LEU A 200 -9.29 -7.44 -2.62
CA LEU A 200 -8.52 -7.75 -3.82
C LEU A 200 -7.01 -7.77 -3.51
N LEU A 201 -6.50 -6.71 -2.87
CA LEU A 201 -5.08 -6.59 -2.52
C LEU A 201 -4.63 -7.60 -1.46
N SER A 202 -5.54 -8.12 -0.63
CA SER A 202 -5.22 -9.20 0.30
C SER A 202 -5.16 -10.58 -0.36
N THR A 203 -5.61 -10.70 -1.61
CA THR A 203 -5.83 -11.99 -2.29
C THR A 203 -4.97 -12.14 -3.53
N VAL A 204 -4.72 -11.04 -4.26
CA VAL A 204 -3.89 -11.02 -5.47
C VAL A 204 -2.55 -10.38 -5.15
N PRO A 205 -1.43 -11.10 -5.36
CA PRO A 205 -0.10 -10.52 -5.21
C PRO A 205 0.04 -9.26 -6.06
N SER A 206 0.52 -8.17 -5.46
CA SER A 206 0.61 -6.89 -6.15
C SER A 206 2.01 -6.31 -6.12
N SER A 207 2.47 -5.83 -7.29
CA SER A 207 3.68 -5.00 -7.42
C SER A 207 3.28 -3.62 -7.93
N MET A 208 3.96 -2.59 -7.44
CA MET A 208 3.54 -1.21 -7.63
C MET A 208 4.74 -0.33 -7.97
N ILE A 209 4.49 0.70 -8.77
CA ILE A 209 5.43 1.79 -9.00
C ILE A 209 4.64 3.10 -8.97
N PHE A 210 5.28 4.19 -8.57
CA PHE A 210 4.66 5.52 -8.61
C PHE A 210 4.74 6.15 -10.01
N ASP A 211 3.89 7.16 -10.24
CA ASP A 211 3.96 8.05 -11.39
C ASP A 211 3.72 9.50 -10.91
N ASP A 212 3.51 10.44 -11.81
CA ASP A 212 3.54 11.87 -11.52
C ASP A 212 2.50 12.32 -10.49
N HIS A 213 1.26 11.89 -10.55
CA HIS A 213 0.23 12.25 -9.55
C HIS A 213 0.49 11.73 -8.13
N ASP A 214 1.29 10.68 -7.97
CA ASP A 214 1.78 10.29 -6.65
C ASP A 214 2.66 11.41 -6.03
N VAL A 215 3.12 12.38 -6.87
CA VAL A 215 3.91 13.54 -6.47
C VAL A 215 3.21 14.84 -6.87
N LEU A 216 3.09 15.14 -8.15
CA LEU A 216 2.46 16.30 -8.75
C LEU A 216 2.31 16.08 -10.26
N ASP A 217 1.15 16.37 -10.83
CA ASP A 217 0.86 16.31 -12.27
C ASP A 217 2.00 16.92 -13.10
N ASP A 218 2.41 16.23 -14.14
CA ASP A 218 3.56 16.60 -14.96
C ASP A 218 4.90 16.71 -14.18
N TRP A 219 5.06 15.95 -13.06
CA TRP A 219 6.27 15.99 -12.26
C TRP A 219 7.54 15.77 -13.10
N ASN A 220 8.55 16.62 -12.85
CA ASN A 220 9.88 16.52 -13.42
C ASN A 220 9.96 16.67 -14.96
N THR A 221 8.98 17.32 -15.59
CA THR A 221 8.90 17.46 -17.06
C THR A 221 10.00 18.32 -17.68
N SER A 222 10.59 19.27 -16.94
CA SER A 222 11.65 20.14 -17.43
C SER A 222 12.57 20.70 -16.35
N ALA A 223 13.74 21.15 -16.76
CA ALA A 223 14.69 21.84 -15.85
C ALA A 223 14.09 23.14 -15.28
N ALA A 224 13.29 23.87 -16.07
CA ALA A 224 12.61 25.08 -15.61
C ALA A 224 11.56 24.74 -14.53
N TRP A 225 10.72 23.75 -14.79
CA TRP A 225 9.74 23.26 -13.83
C TRP A 225 10.40 22.85 -12.50
N ARG A 226 11.51 22.11 -12.57
CA ARG A 226 12.26 21.71 -11.36
C ARG A 226 12.77 22.91 -10.58
N ALA A 227 13.33 23.90 -11.26
CA ALA A 227 13.82 25.13 -10.60
C ALA A 227 12.68 25.89 -9.93
N ASP A 228 11.52 26.01 -10.58
CA ASP A 228 10.34 26.66 -10.02
C ASP A 228 9.82 25.94 -8.78
N MET A 229 9.73 24.61 -8.79
CA MET A 229 9.31 23.82 -7.63
C MET A 229 10.31 23.94 -6.46
N GLN A 230 11.60 23.83 -6.74
CA GLN A 230 12.66 23.97 -5.74
C GLN A 230 12.72 25.39 -5.10
N ALA A 231 12.21 26.40 -5.77
CA ALA A 231 12.10 27.76 -5.24
C ALA A 231 10.93 27.94 -4.25
N THR A 232 9.98 26.99 -4.20
CA THR A 232 8.86 27.05 -3.26
C THR A 232 9.26 26.58 -1.86
N THR A 233 8.54 27.02 -0.83
CA THR A 233 8.82 26.65 0.56
C THR A 233 8.29 25.27 0.97
N TRP A 234 7.38 24.72 0.19
CA TRP A 234 6.65 23.48 0.52
C TRP A 234 7.14 22.26 -0.28
N TRP A 235 7.84 22.46 -1.40
CA TRP A 235 8.23 21.37 -2.30
C TRP A 235 9.10 20.30 -1.65
N ASN A 236 10.08 20.72 -0.85
CA ASN A 236 10.99 19.76 -0.22
C ASN A 236 10.27 18.78 0.72
N GLU A 237 9.31 19.26 1.48
CA GLU A 237 8.49 18.39 2.35
C GLU A 237 7.62 17.44 1.52
N ARG A 238 6.98 17.95 0.47
CA ARG A 238 6.12 17.14 -0.40
C ARG A 238 6.90 16.01 -1.07
N ILE A 239 8.01 16.33 -1.74
CA ILE A 239 8.79 15.30 -2.46
C ILE A 239 9.42 14.29 -1.49
N THR A 240 9.89 14.74 -0.34
CA THR A 240 10.39 13.85 0.71
C THR A 240 9.28 12.92 1.21
N GLY A 241 8.11 13.46 1.52
CA GLY A 241 6.94 12.68 1.94
C GLY A 241 6.48 11.69 0.88
N ALA A 242 6.52 12.07 -0.41
CA ALA A 242 6.21 11.19 -1.54
C ALA A 242 7.16 9.98 -1.58
N PHE A 243 8.47 10.20 -1.50
CA PHE A 243 9.43 9.10 -1.55
C PHE A 243 9.43 8.23 -0.29
N MET A 244 9.24 8.83 0.89
CA MET A 244 9.04 8.06 2.13
C MET A 244 7.81 7.15 2.03
N SER A 245 6.69 7.70 1.55
CA SER A 245 5.45 6.93 1.40
C SER A 245 5.57 5.88 0.29
N TYR A 246 6.18 6.20 -0.86
CA TYR A 246 6.49 5.22 -1.89
C TYR A 246 7.31 4.05 -1.34
N TRP A 247 8.35 4.33 -0.56
CA TRP A 247 9.21 3.30 0.01
C TRP A 247 8.42 2.32 0.89
N ILE A 248 7.62 2.82 1.84
CA ILE A 248 6.91 1.96 2.79
C ILE A 248 5.66 1.29 2.20
N TYR A 249 4.85 2.00 1.41
CA TYR A 249 3.59 1.49 0.89
C TYR A 249 3.77 0.68 -0.40
N GLN A 250 4.71 1.06 -1.26
CA GLN A 250 4.87 0.44 -2.57
C GLN A 250 6.15 -0.39 -2.70
N HIS A 251 7.34 0.23 -2.52
CA HIS A 251 8.64 -0.36 -2.86
C HIS A 251 8.95 -1.65 -2.07
N LEU A 252 8.88 -1.61 -0.75
CA LEU A 252 9.24 -2.76 0.09
C LEU A 252 8.46 -4.02 -0.25
N GLY A 253 7.19 -3.87 -0.63
CA GLY A 253 6.35 -4.99 -1.02
C GLY A 253 6.72 -5.60 -2.39
N ASN A 254 7.48 -4.89 -3.23
CA ASN A 254 7.93 -5.40 -4.52
C ASN A 254 9.14 -6.34 -4.38
N LEU A 255 9.86 -6.26 -3.26
CA LEU A 255 11.10 -7.00 -3.04
C LEU A 255 10.82 -8.48 -2.79
N ALA A 256 11.64 -9.34 -3.37
CA ALA A 256 11.69 -10.74 -2.99
C ALA A 256 12.17 -10.88 -1.53
N PRO A 257 11.82 -11.96 -0.81
CA PRO A 257 12.22 -12.14 0.58
C PRO A 257 13.74 -12.01 0.84
N SER A 258 14.59 -12.46 -0.09
CA SER A 258 16.04 -12.31 0.00
C SER A 258 16.49 -10.86 -0.05
N ASP A 259 15.90 -10.08 -0.94
CA ASP A 259 16.24 -8.67 -1.14
C ASP A 259 15.70 -7.85 0.02
N LEU A 260 14.47 -8.16 0.47
CA LEU A 260 13.86 -7.54 1.66
C LEU A 260 14.72 -7.77 2.92
N ALA A 261 15.24 -8.99 3.11
CA ALA A 261 16.10 -9.32 4.27
C ALA A 261 17.46 -8.60 4.22
N SER A 262 17.95 -8.25 3.05
CA SER A 262 19.23 -7.56 2.85
C SER A 262 19.11 -6.04 2.64
N ASP A 263 17.89 -5.49 2.64
CA ASP A 263 17.67 -4.06 2.47
C ASP A 263 18.19 -3.28 3.69
N PRO A 264 19.22 -2.42 3.51
CA PRO A 264 19.88 -1.74 4.65
C PRO A 264 18.97 -0.71 5.30
N MET A 265 18.07 -0.07 4.55
CA MET A 265 17.15 0.91 5.13
C MET A 265 16.07 0.22 5.96
N LEU A 266 15.53 -0.94 5.51
CA LEU A 266 14.59 -1.71 6.30
C LEU A 266 15.22 -2.22 7.60
N GLN A 267 16.46 -2.72 7.54
CA GLN A 267 17.20 -3.15 8.74
C GLN A 267 17.37 -2.01 9.73
N LEU A 268 17.69 -0.81 9.25
CA LEU A 268 17.85 0.39 10.09
C LEU A 268 16.51 0.79 10.73
N VAL A 269 15.44 0.80 9.96
CA VAL A 269 14.09 1.15 10.44
C VAL A 269 13.59 0.15 11.48
N GLN A 270 13.87 -1.14 11.28
CA GLN A 270 13.47 -2.18 12.24
C GLN A 270 14.30 -2.17 13.53
N ALA A 271 15.51 -1.62 13.51
CA ALA A 271 16.41 -1.59 14.67
C ALA A 271 16.12 -0.44 15.65
N GLY A 272 15.44 0.61 15.23
CA GLY A 272 15.20 1.82 16.01
C GLY A 272 13.78 1.94 16.56
N PRO A 273 13.58 2.84 17.53
CA PRO A 273 12.22 3.11 18.07
C PRO A 273 11.32 3.83 17.06
N ASP A 274 11.89 4.72 16.26
CA ASP A 274 11.29 5.40 15.10
C ASP A 274 12.43 5.88 14.20
N ALA A 275 12.36 5.56 12.93
CA ALA A 275 13.41 5.86 11.98
C ALA A 275 13.00 6.91 10.94
N GLU A 276 12.00 7.74 11.24
CA GLU A 276 11.53 8.80 10.32
C GLU A 276 12.68 9.67 9.82
N ALA A 277 13.56 10.13 10.72
CA ALA A 277 14.68 10.99 10.35
C ALA A 277 15.64 10.32 9.35
N ALA A 278 15.93 9.04 9.54
CA ALA A 278 16.83 8.29 8.66
C ALA A 278 16.19 8.03 7.28
N LEU A 279 14.89 7.67 7.25
CA LEU A 279 14.18 7.49 5.98
C LEU A 279 14.00 8.83 5.25
N ARG A 280 13.79 9.93 5.98
CA ARG A 280 13.73 11.27 5.41
C ARG A 280 15.05 11.65 4.73
N GLU A 281 16.18 11.41 5.39
CA GLU A 281 17.50 11.63 4.80
C GLU A 281 17.72 10.76 3.56
N PHE A 282 17.38 9.49 3.64
CA PHE A 282 17.44 8.57 2.48
C PHE A 282 16.57 9.06 1.31
N ALA A 283 15.34 9.48 1.57
CA ALA A 283 14.42 10.00 0.55
C ALA A 283 14.91 11.31 -0.11
N GLN A 284 15.79 12.06 0.55
CA GLN A 284 16.36 13.31 0.02
C GLN A 284 17.65 13.08 -0.77
N THR A 285 18.39 12.02 -0.51
CA THR A 285 19.74 11.79 -1.03
C THR A 285 19.88 10.58 -1.95
N GLY A 286 18.96 9.61 -1.87
CA GLY A 286 18.91 8.40 -2.71
C GLY A 286 18.10 8.63 -3.95
#